data_8b220f1c98655b264de84f24fc58eb34
#
_entry.id   8b220f1c98655b264de84f24fc58eb34
#
_cell.length_a   1.000
_cell.length_b   1.000
_cell.length_c   1.000
_cell.angle_alpha   90.00
_cell.angle_beta   90.00
_cell.angle_gamma   90.00
#
_symmetry.space_group_name_H-M   'P 1'
#
loop_
_entity.id
_entity.type
_entity.pdbx_description
1 polymer ?
#
loop_
_entity_poly.entity_id
_entity_poly.type
_entity_poly.pdbx_seq_one_letter_code
_entity_poly.pdbx_strand_id
1 'polypeptide(L)'
;MSEAGFLGQANRFVDFLLRSPAAGKVAKVVVFGSAVKGTATPDSDLDLLIVTRDGEAAAREIDGVLLDFQMQDPAPLEIVTCALGEIVPPTDYFLFNVLRYGKEVYSMPPEEMKKAAAGDLAALAREYLQAAEAALAGGHPRLAADGGYNAAELAVKGLILLKEDDLPGSHGGIVQRFGLLYVQAGEVDRELGRQLNPALRIRNAARYRYDATIRRQDAEDVLALGRRLVEHLGPLIPK
;
A
#
# COMPACT_ATOMS: atom_id res chain seq x y z
N MET A 1 -8.79 -30.26 -16.29
CA MET A 1 -7.89 -29.48 -17.19
C MET A 1 -6.44 -29.66 -16.74
N SER A 2 -5.45 -29.49 -17.65
CA SER A 2 -4.05 -29.42 -17.24
C SER A 2 -3.71 -28.05 -16.69
N GLU A 3 -2.59 -27.90 -15.96
CA GLU A 3 -2.09 -26.58 -15.50
C GLU A 3 -2.01 -25.58 -16.67
N ALA A 4 -1.52 -26.04 -17.83
CA ALA A 4 -1.48 -25.22 -19.04
C ALA A 4 -2.88 -24.74 -19.51
N GLY A 5 -3.92 -25.55 -19.30
CA GLY A 5 -5.30 -25.19 -19.60
C GLY A 5 -5.84 -24.09 -18.68
N PHE A 6 -5.58 -24.20 -17.38
CA PHE A 6 -5.96 -23.17 -16.39
C PHE A 6 -5.24 -21.84 -16.64
N LEU A 7 -3.93 -21.89 -16.95
CA LEU A 7 -3.18 -20.69 -17.28
C LEU A 7 -3.65 -20.04 -18.59
N GLY A 8 -4.01 -20.85 -19.59
CA GLY A 8 -4.61 -20.34 -20.82
C GLY A 8 -5.92 -19.60 -20.57
N GLN A 9 -6.75 -20.12 -19.65
CA GLN A 9 -7.99 -19.48 -19.23
C GLN A 9 -7.72 -18.19 -18.44
N ALA A 10 -6.78 -18.22 -17.50
CA ALA A 10 -6.37 -17.02 -16.76
C ALA A 10 -5.92 -15.92 -17.71
N ASN A 11 -5.07 -16.24 -18.69
CA ASN A 11 -4.58 -15.27 -19.67
C ASN A 11 -5.73 -14.68 -20.51
N ARG A 12 -6.71 -15.50 -20.95
CA ARG A 12 -7.88 -14.97 -21.68
C ARG A 12 -8.70 -13.99 -20.84
N PHE A 13 -8.92 -14.31 -19.57
CA PHE A 13 -9.58 -13.39 -18.66
C PHE A 13 -8.77 -12.11 -18.43
N VAL A 14 -7.48 -12.22 -18.19
CA VAL A 14 -6.57 -11.07 -18.03
C VAL A 14 -6.59 -10.18 -19.28
N ASP A 15 -6.50 -10.76 -20.47
CA ASP A 15 -6.58 -10.02 -21.74
C ASP A 15 -7.92 -9.28 -21.87
N PHE A 16 -9.02 -9.90 -21.43
CA PHE A 16 -10.34 -9.29 -21.43
C PHE A 16 -10.43 -8.15 -20.42
N LEU A 17 -9.94 -8.36 -19.20
CA LEU A 17 -9.89 -7.37 -18.11
C LEU A 17 -9.05 -6.16 -18.51
N LEU A 18 -7.88 -6.37 -19.11
CA LEU A 18 -6.97 -5.28 -19.53
C LEU A 18 -7.47 -4.48 -20.74
N ARG A 19 -8.54 -4.94 -21.43
CA ARG A 19 -9.24 -4.16 -22.47
C ARG A 19 -10.47 -3.44 -21.93
N SER A 20 -10.85 -3.67 -20.69
CA SER A 20 -12.02 -3.05 -20.04
C SER A 20 -11.67 -1.69 -19.42
N PRO A 21 -12.66 -0.91 -18.99
CA PRO A 21 -12.44 0.32 -18.22
C PRO A 21 -11.68 0.09 -16.90
N ALA A 22 -11.73 -1.13 -16.34
CA ALA A 22 -11.02 -1.48 -15.11
C ALA A 22 -9.50 -1.66 -15.31
N ALA A 23 -8.98 -1.71 -16.54
CA ALA A 23 -7.57 -1.99 -16.85
C ALA A 23 -6.58 -1.13 -16.05
N GLY A 24 -6.83 0.19 -16.00
CA GLY A 24 -5.96 1.15 -15.29
C GLY A 24 -5.95 1.00 -13.76
N LYS A 25 -6.86 0.18 -13.22
CA LYS A 25 -6.99 -0.08 -11.78
C LYS A 25 -6.32 -1.38 -11.33
N VAL A 26 -5.92 -2.22 -12.28
CA VAL A 26 -5.29 -3.53 -12.00
C VAL A 26 -3.78 -3.34 -11.84
N ALA A 27 -3.26 -3.74 -10.69
CA ALA A 27 -1.82 -3.71 -10.42
C ALA A 27 -1.16 -5.06 -10.67
N LYS A 28 -1.83 -6.17 -10.30
CA LYS A 28 -1.29 -7.54 -10.44
C LYS A 28 -2.42 -8.55 -10.50
N VAL A 29 -2.20 -9.67 -11.22
CA VAL A 29 -3.08 -10.84 -11.21
C VAL A 29 -2.25 -12.09 -10.95
N VAL A 30 -2.68 -12.88 -9.97
CA VAL A 30 -1.99 -14.11 -9.54
C VAL A 30 -2.99 -15.26 -9.53
N VAL A 31 -2.65 -16.35 -10.24
CA VAL A 31 -3.37 -17.63 -10.15
C VAL A 31 -2.94 -18.32 -8.86
N PHE A 32 -3.90 -18.86 -8.10
CA PHE A 32 -3.59 -19.62 -6.89
C PHE A 32 -4.46 -20.88 -6.77
N GLY A 33 -4.56 -21.46 -5.59
CA GLY A 33 -5.45 -22.60 -5.32
C GLY A 33 -5.01 -23.91 -5.95
N SER A 34 -5.99 -24.73 -6.35
CA SER A 34 -5.77 -26.09 -6.84
C SER A 34 -5.03 -26.14 -8.17
N ALA A 35 -5.23 -25.14 -9.03
CA ALA A 35 -4.59 -25.04 -10.34
C ALA A 35 -3.05 -24.96 -10.25
N VAL A 36 -2.54 -24.23 -9.24
CA VAL A 36 -1.09 -24.08 -9.02
C VAL A 36 -0.50 -25.23 -8.20
N LYS A 37 -1.30 -25.81 -7.30
CA LYS A 37 -0.88 -26.96 -6.47
C LYS A 37 -0.84 -28.28 -7.26
N GLY A 38 -1.31 -28.31 -8.49
CA GLY A 38 -1.39 -29.54 -9.29
C GLY A 38 -2.45 -30.54 -8.81
N THR A 39 -3.42 -30.09 -8.01
CA THR A 39 -4.53 -30.89 -7.47
C THR A 39 -5.86 -30.60 -8.14
N ALA A 40 -5.87 -29.74 -9.15
CA ALA A 40 -7.08 -29.35 -9.86
C ALA A 40 -7.69 -30.51 -10.67
N THR A 41 -9.01 -30.62 -10.61
CA THR A 41 -9.84 -31.52 -11.41
C THR A 41 -10.49 -30.78 -12.59
N PRO A 42 -11.13 -31.48 -13.55
CA PRO A 42 -11.87 -30.79 -14.62
C PRO A 42 -12.98 -29.87 -14.12
N ASP A 43 -13.53 -30.13 -12.93
CA ASP A 43 -14.62 -29.38 -12.32
C ASP A 43 -14.12 -28.34 -11.32
N SER A 44 -12.78 -28.16 -11.18
CA SER A 44 -12.22 -27.14 -10.28
C SER A 44 -12.37 -25.76 -10.87
N ASP A 45 -12.69 -24.79 -10.01
CA ASP A 45 -12.67 -23.38 -10.33
C ASP A 45 -11.21 -22.89 -10.52
N LEU A 46 -11.06 -21.83 -11.27
CA LEU A 46 -9.80 -21.12 -11.41
C LEU A 46 -9.76 -19.95 -10.42
N ASP A 47 -8.93 -20.07 -9.40
CA ASP A 47 -8.78 -19.05 -8.36
C ASP A 47 -7.81 -17.95 -8.82
N LEU A 48 -8.28 -16.69 -8.82
CA LEU A 48 -7.50 -15.50 -9.16
C LEU A 48 -7.47 -14.49 -8.03
N LEU A 49 -6.28 -14.05 -7.64
CA LEU A 49 -6.11 -12.85 -6.84
C LEU A 49 -5.86 -11.66 -7.78
N ILE A 50 -6.69 -10.63 -7.70
CA ILE A 50 -6.52 -9.38 -8.44
C ILE A 50 -6.17 -8.28 -7.44
N VAL A 51 -4.96 -7.76 -7.56
CA VAL A 51 -4.49 -6.61 -6.77
C VAL A 51 -4.91 -5.34 -7.48
N THR A 52 -5.59 -4.45 -6.77
CA THR A 52 -6.15 -3.22 -7.32
C THR A 52 -5.50 -1.98 -6.72
N ARG A 53 -5.52 -0.88 -7.48
CA ARG A 53 -5.04 0.44 -7.03
C ARG A 53 -6.07 1.22 -6.23
N ASP A 54 -7.37 1.00 -6.51
CA ASP A 54 -8.49 1.80 -6.00
C ASP A 54 -9.42 1.00 -5.05
N GLY A 55 -8.93 -0.10 -4.47
CA GLY A 55 -9.64 -0.91 -3.46
C GLY A 55 -11.06 -1.32 -3.90
N GLU A 56 -12.08 -1.03 -3.06
CA GLU A 56 -13.48 -1.46 -3.29
C GLU A 56 -14.12 -0.91 -4.58
N ALA A 57 -13.72 0.29 -5.02
CA ALA A 57 -14.26 0.87 -6.26
C ALA A 57 -13.82 0.04 -7.47
N ALA A 58 -12.57 -0.41 -7.49
CA ALA A 58 -12.06 -1.29 -8.53
C ALA A 58 -12.69 -2.69 -8.45
N ALA A 59 -12.91 -3.23 -7.25
CA ALA A 59 -13.52 -4.55 -7.06
C ALA A 59 -14.89 -4.63 -7.74
N ARG A 60 -15.76 -3.64 -7.56
CA ARG A 60 -17.11 -3.62 -8.20
C ARG A 60 -17.06 -3.55 -9.73
N GLU A 61 -16.08 -2.83 -10.29
CA GLU A 61 -15.90 -2.80 -11.74
C GLU A 61 -15.40 -4.14 -12.27
N ILE A 62 -14.48 -4.80 -11.53
CA ILE A 62 -13.96 -6.13 -11.87
C ILE A 62 -15.07 -7.18 -11.81
N ASP A 63 -15.98 -7.11 -10.83
CA ASP A 63 -17.15 -8.01 -10.77
C ASP A 63 -18.03 -7.88 -12.01
N GLY A 64 -18.24 -6.66 -12.51
CA GLY A 64 -18.95 -6.42 -13.77
C GLY A 64 -18.22 -7.04 -14.98
N VAL A 65 -16.89 -6.86 -15.04
CA VAL A 65 -16.06 -7.44 -16.11
C VAL A 65 -16.04 -8.96 -16.06
N LEU A 66 -16.03 -9.56 -14.86
CA LEU A 66 -16.13 -11.01 -14.68
C LEU A 66 -17.44 -11.54 -15.23
N LEU A 67 -18.56 -10.90 -14.91
CA LEU A 67 -19.86 -11.29 -15.41
C LEU A 67 -19.91 -11.25 -16.95
N ASP A 68 -19.42 -10.16 -17.56
CA ASP A 68 -19.35 -10.00 -19.01
C ASP A 68 -18.46 -11.07 -19.67
N PHE A 69 -17.35 -11.42 -19.02
CA PHE A 69 -16.47 -12.49 -19.49
C PHE A 69 -17.14 -13.85 -19.41
N GLN A 70 -17.79 -14.19 -18.29
CA GLN A 70 -18.49 -15.47 -18.10
C GLN A 70 -19.66 -15.68 -19.06
N MET A 71 -20.25 -14.61 -19.56
CA MET A 71 -21.26 -14.72 -20.63
C MET A 71 -20.67 -15.17 -21.98
N GLN A 72 -19.39 -14.94 -22.20
CA GLN A 72 -18.68 -15.30 -23.45
C GLN A 72 -17.86 -16.59 -23.30
N ASP A 73 -17.26 -16.80 -22.13
CA ASP A 73 -16.46 -18.00 -21.77
C ASP A 73 -16.97 -18.52 -20.42
N PRO A 74 -17.92 -19.50 -20.41
CA PRO A 74 -18.59 -19.96 -19.19
C PRO A 74 -17.71 -20.84 -18.30
N ALA A 75 -16.44 -20.51 -18.22
CA ALA A 75 -15.49 -21.21 -17.36
C ALA A 75 -15.63 -20.73 -15.90
N PRO A 76 -15.57 -21.63 -14.89
CA PRO A 76 -15.69 -21.27 -13.50
C PRO A 76 -14.45 -20.50 -13.05
N LEU A 77 -14.64 -19.22 -12.73
CA LEU A 77 -13.62 -18.34 -12.17
C LEU A 77 -14.06 -17.86 -10.79
N GLU A 78 -13.17 -17.99 -9.81
CA GLU A 78 -13.32 -17.38 -8.50
C GLU A 78 -12.31 -16.24 -8.35
N ILE A 79 -12.77 -15.02 -8.05
CA ILE A 79 -11.91 -13.84 -7.94
C ILE A 79 -11.91 -13.34 -6.49
N VAL A 80 -10.71 -13.19 -5.96
CA VAL A 80 -10.45 -12.46 -4.72
C VAL A 80 -9.77 -11.14 -5.11
N THR A 81 -10.28 -10.02 -4.62
CA THR A 81 -9.66 -8.71 -4.81
C THR A 81 -9.01 -8.22 -3.52
N CYS A 82 -7.88 -7.54 -3.63
CA CYS A 82 -7.26 -6.80 -2.53
C CYS A 82 -6.66 -5.48 -3.02
N ALA A 83 -6.45 -4.55 -2.11
CA ALA A 83 -5.77 -3.30 -2.43
C ALA A 83 -4.25 -3.48 -2.51
N LEU A 84 -3.57 -2.65 -3.31
CA LEU A 84 -2.12 -2.69 -3.45
C LEU A 84 -1.40 -2.52 -2.11
N GLY A 85 -1.91 -1.66 -1.22
CA GLY A 85 -1.36 -1.47 0.13
C GLY A 85 -1.43 -2.70 1.04
N GLU A 86 -2.28 -3.70 0.71
CA GLU A 86 -2.39 -4.94 1.49
C GLU A 86 -1.32 -5.97 1.13
N ILE A 87 -0.61 -5.77 0.02
CA ILE A 87 0.45 -6.68 -0.43
C ILE A 87 1.86 -6.12 -0.24
N VAL A 88 2.00 -4.87 0.19
CA VAL A 88 3.31 -4.20 0.36
C VAL A 88 3.41 -3.55 1.76
N PRO A 89 3.81 -4.30 2.82
CA PRO A 89 3.97 -5.76 2.92
C PRO A 89 2.63 -6.50 3.00
N PRO A 90 2.59 -7.81 2.75
CA PRO A 90 1.36 -8.59 2.91
C PRO A 90 0.77 -8.46 4.31
N THR A 91 -0.53 -8.14 4.40
CA THR A 91 -1.20 -7.84 5.66
C THR A 91 -1.65 -9.09 6.41
N ASP A 92 -1.80 -10.21 5.70
CA ASP A 92 -2.22 -11.48 6.29
C ASP A 92 -1.52 -12.70 5.66
N TYR A 93 -1.75 -13.87 6.29
CA TYR A 93 -1.13 -15.14 5.89
C TYR A 93 -1.65 -15.67 4.54
N PHE A 94 -2.90 -15.37 4.17
CA PHE A 94 -3.46 -15.75 2.88
C PHE A 94 -2.74 -15.02 1.75
N LEU A 95 -2.67 -13.69 1.81
CA LEU A 95 -1.96 -12.87 0.82
C LEU A 95 -0.49 -13.25 0.73
N PHE A 96 0.18 -13.45 1.87
CA PHE A 96 1.57 -13.93 1.89
C PHE A 96 1.74 -15.24 1.10
N ASN A 97 0.87 -16.23 1.32
CA ASN A 97 0.95 -17.52 0.62
C ASN A 97 0.64 -17.38 -0.87
N VAL A 98 -0.40 -16.63 -1.24
CA VAL A 98 -0.77 -16.43 -2.64
C VAL A 98 0.36 -15.74 -3.41
N LEU A 99 0.96 -14.70 -2.86
CA LEU A 99 2.06 -13.99 -3.50
C LEU A 99 3.34 -14.84 -3.61
N ARG A 100 3.58 -15.73 -2.63
CA ARG A 100 4.78 -16.58 -2.59
C ARG A 100 4.68 -17.82 -3.48
N TYR A 101 3.52 -18.45 -3.51
CA TYR A 101 3.33 -19.76 -4.14
C TYR A 101 2.41 -19.73 -5.36
N GLY A 102 1.67 -18.65 -5.53
CA GLY A 102 0.85 -18.43 -6.71
C GLY A 102 1.68 -18.17 -7.96
N LYS A 103 1.02 -18.20 -9.10
CA LYS A 103 1.63 -17.92 -10.40
C LYS A 103 1.15 -16.59 -10.94
N GLU A 104 2.06 -15.64 -11.00
CA GLU A 104 1.79 -14.34 -11.59
C GLU A 104 1.50 -14.50 -13.09
N VAL A 105 0.38 -13.95 -13.53
CA VAL A 105 -0.03 -13.92 -14.96
C VAL A 105 -0.08 -12.50 -15.50
N TYR A 106 -0.14 -11.50 -14.62
CA TYR A 106 -0.01 -10.10 -14.96
C TYR A 106 0.60 -9.31 -13.81
N SER A 107 1.44 -8.37 -14.14
CA SER A 107 1.93 -7.35 -13.21
C SER A 107 2.16 -6.05 -13.99
N MET A 108 1.72 -4.93 -13.42
CA MET A 108 2.12 -3.63 -13.92
C MET A 108 3.64 -3.44 -13.77
N PRO A 109 4.28 -2.51 -14.50
CA PRO A 109 5.71 -2.26 -14.35
C PRO A 109 6.09 -1.97 -12.90
N PRO A 110 7.21 -2.53 -12.37
CA PRO A 110 7.61 -2.36 -10.97
C PRO A 110 7.67 -0.91 -10.51
N GLU A 111 8.18 -0.01 -11.36
CA GLU A 111 8.27 1.42 -11.04
C GLU A 111 6.90 2.11 -10.93
N GLU A 112 5.90 1.64 -11.70
CA GLU A 112 4.54 2.14 -11.57
C GLU A 112 3.88 1.59 -10.31
N MET A 113 4.15 0.34 -9.96
CA MET A 113 3.67 -0.26 -8.73
C MET A 113 4.20 0.47 -7.50
N LYS A 114 5.50 0.79 -7.45
CA LYS A 114 6.12 1.57 -6.37
C LYS A 114 5.47 2.94 -6.24
N LYS A 115 5.27 3.64 -7.36
CA LYS A 115 4.61 4.95 -7.37
C LYS A 115 3.17 4.88 -6.90
N ALA A 116 2.42 3.85 -7.29
CA ALA A 116 1.04 3.65 -6.85
C ALA A 116 1.00 3.39 -5.33
N ALA A 117 1.81 2.45 -4.82
CA ALA A 117 1.88 2.15 -3.39
C ALA A 117 2.33 3.39 -2.55
N ALA A 118 3.29 4.16 -3.05
CA ALA A 118 3.68 5.42 -2.42
C ALA A 118 2.55 6.47 -2.45
N GLY A 119 1.71 6.46 -3.51
CA GLY A 119 0.51 7.28 -3.63
C GLY A 119 -0.53 6.97 -2.57
N ASP A 120 -0.82 5.69 -2.34
CA ASP A 120 -1.75 5.25 -1.30
C ASP A 120 -1.26 5.65 0.10
N LEU A 121 0.03 5.46 0.38
CA LEU A 121 0.65 5.93 1.64
C LEU A 121 0.57 7.44 1.80
N ALA A 122 0.74 8.20 0.72
CA ALA A 122 0.62 9.65 0.74
C ALA A 122 -0.83 10.12 0.97
N ALA A 123 -1.82 9.42 0.40
CA ALA A 123 -3.24 9.69 0.65
C ALA A 123 -3.58 9.48 2.14
N LEU A 124 -3.21 8.34 2.68
CA LEU A 124 -3.42 8.04 4.11
C LEU A 124 -2.65 9.02 5.02
N ALA A 125 -1.43 9.41 4.64
CA ALA A 125 -0.67 10.41 5.39
C ALA A 125 -1.38 11.77 5.44
N ARG A 126 -2.03 12.20 4.35
CA ARG A 126 -2.83 13.44 4.33
C ARG A 126 -4.06 13.35 5.24
N GLU A 127 -4.74 12.20 5.27
CA GLU A 127 -5.87 11.98 6.18
C GLU A 127 -5.45 12.10 7.65
N TYR A 128 -4.33 11.42 8.02
CA TYR A 128 -3.77 11.53 9.36
C TYR A 128 -3.37 12.95 9.71
N LEU A 129 -2.79 13.68 8.78
CA LEU A 129 -2.37 15.06 8.98
C LEU A 129 -3.59 15.98 9.24
N GLN A 130 -4.62 15.86 8.41
CA GLN A 130 -5.87 16.61 8.55
C GLN A 130 -6.55 16.31 9.89
N ALA A 131 -6.66 15.04 10.27
CA ALA A 131 -7.24 14.64 11.55
C ALA A 131 -6.42 15.17 12.75
N ALA A 132 -5.09 15.13 12.65
CA ALA A 132 -4.20 15.62 13.69
C ALA A 132 -4.27 17.16 13.84
N GLU A 133 -4.41 17.90 12.74
CA GLU A 133 -4.64 19.35 12.75
C GLU A 133 -5.96 19.70 13.42
N ALA A 134 -7.04 18.98 13.10
CA ALA A 134 -8.33 19.14 13.75
C ALA A 134 -8.25 18.84 15.25
N ALA A 135 -7.53 17.80 15.66
CA ALA A 135 -7.30 17.47 17.05
C ALA A 135 -6.54 18.58 17.80
N LEU A 136 -5.51 19.16 17.18
CA LEU A 136 -4.78 20.29 17.77
C LEU A 136 -5.64 21.53 17.93
N ALA A 137 -6.46 21.84 16.93
CA ALA A 137 -7.41 22.95 16.98
C ALA A 137 -8.45 22.75 18.09
N GLY A 138 -8.89 21.49 18.31
CA GLY A 138 -9.79 21.08 19.37
C GLY A 138 -9.16 21.02 20.78
N GLY A 139 -7.87 21.37 20.93
CA GLY A 139 -7.20 21.36 22.23
C GLY A 139 -6.69 19.97 22.68
N HIS A 140 -6.49 19.05 21.73
CA HIS A 140 -6.04 17.67 21.99
C HIS A 140 -4.60 17.43 21.50
N PRO A 141 -3.56 18.05 22.11
CA PRO A 141 -2.18 17.97 21.62
C PRO A 141 -1.63 16.53 21.59
N ARG A 142 -2.07 15.66 22.51
CA ARG A 142 -1.67 14.26 22.54
C ARG A 142 -2.10 13.50 21.29
N LEU A 143 -3.35 13.65 20.85
CA LEU A 143 -3.86 13.03 19.62
C LEU A 143 -3.22 13.65 18.38
N ALA A 144 -3.00 14.96 18.39
CA ALA A 144 -2.33 15.67 17.31
C ALA A 144 -0.87 15.18 17.11
N ALA A 145 -0.13 14.97 18.19
CA ALA A 145 1.23 14.46 18.13
C ALA A 145 1.28 13.01 17.61
N ASP A 146 0.37 12.13 18.06
CA ASP A 146 0.29 10.75 17.57
C ASP A 146 -0.07 10.70 16.08
N GLY A 147 -1.11 11.43 15.67
CA GLY A 147 -1.55 11.48 14.26
C GLY A 147 -0.52 12.15 13.34
N GLY A 148 0.09 13.25 13.79
CA GLY A 148 1.13 13.95 13.03
C GLY A 148 2.37 13.10 12.77
N TYR A 149 2.79 12.29 13.76
CA TYR A 149 3.88 11.34 13.55
C TYR A 149 3.49 10.20 12.60
N ASN A 150 2.26 9.67 12.70
CA ASN A 150 1.79 8.65 11.77
C ASN A 150 1.80 9.17 10.32
N ALA A 151 1.39 10.43 10.09
CA ALA A 151 1.51 11.07 8.79
C ALA A 151 2.97 11.18 8.31
N ALA A 152 3.88 11.59 9.19
CA ALA A 152 5.31 11.67 8.88
C ALA A 152 5.91 10.30 8.51
N GLU A 153 5.59 9.26 9.28
CA GLU A 153 6.07 7.90 9.03
C GLU A 153 5.53 7.31 7.72
N LEU A 154 4.24 7.51 7.41
CA LEU A 154 3.64 7.07 6.15
C LEU A 154 4.30 7.75 4.96
N ALA A 155 4.56 9.07 5.04
CA ALA A 155 5.29 9.79 4.00
C ALA A 155 6.72 9.26 3.81
N VAL A 156 7.43 8.97 4.91
CA VAL A 156 8.78 8.36 4.86
C VAL A 156 8.72 6.96 4.25
N LYS A 157 7.73 6.14 4.59
CA LYS A 157 7.54 4.82 3.96
C LYS A 157 7.31 4.95 2.46
N GLY A 158 6.47 5.89 2.03
CA GLY A 158 6.26 6.17 0.61
C GLY A 158 7.57 6.55 -0.11
N LEU A 159 8.38 7.43 0.50
CA LEU A 159 9.69 7.79 -0.02
C LEU A 159 10.63 6.59 -0.15
N ILE A 160 10.68 5.71 0.87
CA ILE A 160 11.52 4.50 0.81
C ILE A 160 11.08 3.59 -0.33
N LEU A 161 9.77 3.33 -0.49
CA LEU A 161 9.23 2.47 -1.55
C LEU A 161 9.55 2.97 -2.96
N LEU A 162 9.69 4.29 -3.17
CA LEU A 162 10.11 4.83 -4.47
C LEU A 162 11.53 4.39 -4.86
N LYS A 163 12.37 3.96 -3.91
CA LYS A 163 13.77 3.56 -4.14
C LYS A 163 14.04 2.09 -3.85
N GLU A 164 13.18 1.41 -3.09
CA GLU A 164 13.37 0.04 -2.63
C GLU A 164 12.11 -0.78 -2.79
N ASP A 165 12.26 -2.11 -2.76
CA ASP A 165 11.16 -3.05 -2.91
C ASP A 165 10.51 -3.41 -1.57
N ASP A 166 11.23 -3.20 -0.45
CA ASP A 166 10.82 -3.58 0.89
C ASP A 166 10.88 -2.41 1.88
N LEU A 167 10.04 -2.49 2.90
CA LEU A 167 10.03 -1.57 4.03
C LEU A 167 10.65 -2.22 5.27
N PRO A 168 11.49 -1.48 6.05
CA PRO A 168 11.95 -1.97 7.35
C PRO A 168 10.78 -2.24 8.30
N GLY A 169 10.84 -3.38 9.03
CA GLY A 169 9.80 -3.80 9.97
C GLY A 169 9.75 -3.04 11.30
N SER A 170 10.59 -2.01 11.51
CA SER A 170 10.63 -1.24 12.75
C SER A 170 10.73 0.26 12.49
N HIS A 171 10.16 1.08 13.40
CA HIS A 171 10.26 2.53 13.33
C HIS A 171 11.72 3.04 13.22
N GLY A 172 12.64 2.45 14.00
CA GLY A 172 14.06 2.79 13.94
C GLY A 172 14.69 2.45 12.60
N GLY A 173 14.34 1.31 12.03
CA GLY A 173 14.78 0.88 10.70
C GLY A 173 14.30 1.83 9.60
N ILE A 174 13.04 2.29 9.67
CA ILE A 174 12.45 3.25 8.74
C ILE A 174 13.22 4.58 8.78
N VAL A 175 13.48 5.12 9.99
CA VAL A 175 14.26 6.36 10.16
C VAL A 175 15.67 6.23 9.62
N GLN A 176 16.34 5.09 9.93
CA GLN A 176 17.69 4.81 9.44
C GLN A 176 17.73 4.73 7.91
N ARG A 177 16.77 3.99 7.32
CA ARG A 177 16.74 3.78 5.86
C ARG A 177 16.47 5.08 5.11
N PHE A 178 15.53 5.88 5.59
CA PHE A 178 15.29 7.22 5.07
C PHE A 178 16.54 8.10 5.16
N GLY A 179 17.25 8.06 6.29
CA GLY A 179 18.51 8.78 6.47
C GLY A 179 19.56 8.43 5.41
N LEU A 180 19.69 7.14 5.07
CA LEU A 180 20.62 6.67 4.03
C LEU A 180 20.19 7.11 2.64
N LEU A 181 18.92 6.88 2.29
CA LEU A 181 18.41 7.04 0.92
C LEU A 181 18.22 8.50 0.50
N TYR A 182 17.87 9.37 1.43
CA TYR A 182 17.47 10.74 1.12
C TYR A 182 18.34 11.81 1.78
N VAL A 183 18.65 11.65 3.07
CA VAL A 183 19.41 12.68 3.81
C VAL A 183 20.88 12.64 3.44
N GLN A 184 21.51 11.46 3.40
CA GLN A 184 22.91 11.31 3.00
C GLN A 184 23.12 11.57 1.51
N ALA A 185 22.13 11.26 0.68
CA ALA A 185 22.13 11.60 -0.75
C ALA A 185 21.95 13.10 -1.02
N GLY A 186 21.62 13.89 0.00
CA GLY A 186 21.39 15.33 -0.15
C GLY A 186 20.07 15.73 -0.79
N GLU A 187 19.15 14.78 -0.97
CA GLU A 187 17.82 15.02 -1.54
C GLU A 187 16.85 15.63 -0.54
N VAL A 188 17.11 15.41 0.76
CA VAL A 188 16.34 15.96 1.86
C VAL A 188 17.29 16.63 2.85
N ASP A 189 16.87 17.79 3.37
CA ASP A 189 17.62 18.55 4.38
C ASP A 189 17.91 17.66 5.60
N ARG A 190 19.17 17.76 6.10
CA ARG A 190 19.62 17.04 7.29
C ARG A 190 18.78 17.37 8.52
N GLU A 191 18.28 18.60 8.63
CA GLU A 191 17.44 19.03 9.74
C GLU A 191 16.11 18.26 9.75
N LEU A 192 15.50 18.05 8.58
CA LEU A 192 14.27 17.27 8.45
C LEU A 192 14.50 15.82 8.93
N GLY A 193 15.62 15.21 8.53
CA GLY A 193 15.98 13.86 9.00
C GLY A 193 16.22 13.78 10.51
N ARG A 194 16.83 14.81 11.09
CA ARG A 194 17.08 14.89 12.54
C ARG A 194 15.80 14.98 13.38
N GLN A 195 14.76 15.57 12.86
CA GLN A 195 13.49 15.76 13.57
C GLN A 195 12.68 14.47 13.74
N LEU A 196 12.91 13.42 12.94
CA LEU A 196 12.16 12.14 13.01
C LEU A 196 12.31 11.44 14.36
N ASN A 197 13.52 11.32 14.90
CA ASN A 197 13.74 10.66 16.18
C ASN A 197 13.13 11.40 17.39
N PRO A 198 13.24 12.73 17.52
CA PRO A 198 12.48 13.49 18.50
C PRO A 198 10.97 13.31 18.36
N ALA A 199 10.42 13.39 17.15
CA ALA A 199 9.02 13.19 16.90
C ALA A 199 8.54 11.78 17.28
N LEU A 200 9.33 10.74 17.02
CA LEU A 200 9.04 9.37 17.48
C LEU A 200 8.97 9.29 19.01
N ARG A 201 9.90 9.97 19.73
CA ARG A 201 9.85 10.01 21.21
C ARG A 201 8.58 10.69 21.73
N ILE A 202 8.18 11.83 21.13
CA ILE A 202 6.95 12.54 21.48
C ILE A 202 5.74 11.63 21.24
N ARG A 203 5.65 11.00 20.08
CA ARG A 203 4.58 10.05 19.74
C ARG A 203 4.51 8.87 20.72
N ASN A 204 5.64 8.29 21.08
CA ASN A 204 5.68 7.18 22.03
C ASN A 204 5.24 7.63 23.44
N ALA A 205 5.62 8.83 23.86
CA ALA A 205 5.11 9.43 25.09
C ALA A 205 3.61 9.70 25.01
N ALA A 206 3.14 10.24 23.88
CA ALA A 206 1.71 10.50 23.65
C ALA A 206 0.87 9.21 23.70
N ARG A 207 1.37 8.11 23.15
CA ARG A 207 0.60 6.88 22.97
C ARG A 207 0.66 5.93 24.16
N TYR A 208 1.83 5.82 24.79
CA TYR A 208 2.10 4.74 25.76
C TYR A 208 2.33 5.23 27.18
N ARG A 209 2.55 6.55 27.40
CA ARG A 209 2.84 7.07 28.72
C ARG A 209 1.67 7.92 29.23
N TYR A 210 0.89 7.37 30.14
CA TYR A 210 -0.28 8.07 30.72
C TYR A 210 0.13 9.30 31.55
N ASP A 211 1.34 9.28 32.14
CA ASP A 211 1.92 10.36 32.96
C ASP A 211 2.59 11.49 32.13
N ALA A 212 2.81 11.28 30.83
CA ALA A 212 3.45 12.27 29.99
C ALA A 212 2.55 13.47 29.70
N THR A 213 3.06 14.66 29.88
CA THR A 213 2.43 15.90 29.42
C THR A 213 2.92 16.21 28.00
N ILE A 214 2.01 16.17 27.03
CA ILE A 214 2.28 16.61 25.66
C ILE A 214 1.79 18.04 25.52
N ARG A 215 2.72 18.98 25.33
CA ARG A 215 2.42 20.41 25.17
C ARG A 215 1.94 20.67 23.74
N ARG A 216 1.23 21.78 23.57
CA ARG A 216 0.81 22.25 22.25
C ARG A 216 1.99 22.38 21.27
N GLN A 217 3.11 22.96 21.73
CA GLN A 217 4.32 23.12 20.92
C GLN A 217 4.89 21.77 20.44
N ASP A 218 4.90 20.76 21.31
CA ASP A 218 5.38 19.41 20.94
C ASP A 218 4.55 18.82 19.77
N ALA A 219 3.23 19.05 19.78
CA ALA A 219 2.35 18.63 18.69
C ALA A 219 2.53 19.46 17.42
N GLU A 220 2.69 20.78 17.54
CA GLU A 220 2.97 21.69 16.41
C GLU A 220 4.25 21.31 15.68
N ASP A 221 5.31 20.99 16.42
CA ASP A 221 6.59 20.55 15.84
C ASP A 221 6.45 19.23 15.06
N VAL A 222 5.71 18.26 15.62
CA VAL A 222 5.46 16.97 14.94
C VAL A 222 4.58 17.17 13.70
N LEU A 223 3.56 18.00 13.77
CA LEU A 223 2.71 18.33 12.62
C LEU A 223 3.50 19.04 11.51
N ALA A 224 4.37 19.97 11.86
CA ALA A 224 5.23 20.67 10.89
C ALA A 224 6.15 19.66 10.15
N LEU A 225 6.72 18.70 10.87
CA LEU A 225 7.51 17.62 10.28
C LEU A 225 6.66 16.78 9.32
N GLY A 226 5.45 16.37 9.73
CA GLY A 226 4.51 15.59 8.91
C GLY A 226 4.17 16.30 7.60
N ARG A 227 3.80 17.60 7.67
CA ARG A 227 3.52 18.41 6.47
C ARG A 227 4.69 18.44 5.50
N ARG A 228 5.88 18.78 5.97
CA ARG A 228 7.08 18.86 5.12
C ARG A 228 7.41 17.55 4.43
N LEU A 229 7.24 16.40 5.11
CA LEU A 229 7.48 15.08 4.51
C LEU A 229 6.40 14.72 3.49
N VAL A 230 5.12 15.00 3.77
CA VAL A 230 4.00 14.79 2.81
C VAL A 230 4.17 15.70 1.58
N GLU A 231 4.56 16.96 1.78
CA GLU A 231 4.86 17.90 0.69
C GLU A 231 6.06 17.44 -0.15
N HIS A 232 7.07 16.83 0.46
CA HIS A 232 8.23 16.30 -0.28
C HIS A 232 7.86 15.07 -1.12
N LEU A 233 7.01 14.18 -0.60
CA LEU A 233 6.53 12.99 -1.32
C LEU A 233 5.60 13.35 -2.50
N GLY A 234 4.74 14.37 -2.33
CA GLY A 234 3.69 14.70 -3.27
C GLY A 234 4.09 14.83 -4.74
N PRO A 235 5.16 15.55 -5.10
CA PRO A 235 5.63 15.69 -6.50
C PRO A 235 6.21 14.42 -7.12
N LEU A 236 6.57 13.41 -6.30
CA LEU A 236 7.25 12.19 -6.73
C LEU A 236 6.27 11.06 -7.10
N ILE A 237 4.99 11.23 -6.79
CA ILE A 237 3.92 10.26 -7.01
C ILE A 237 2.94 10.76 -8.09
N PRO A 238 2.18 9.86 -8.76
CA PRO A 238 1.12 10.25 -9.69
C PRO A 238 0.04 11.11 -8.99
N LYS A 239 -0.54 12.02 -9.76
CA LYS A 239 -1.71 12.79 -9.32
C LYS A 239 -2.96 11.96 -9.48
#